data_235ce183af7ec1a70ba93646df558fd9
#
_entry.id   235ce183af7ec1a70ba93646df558fd9
#
_cell.length_a   1.000
_cell.length_b   1.000
_cell.length_c   1.000
_cell.angle_alpha   90.00
_cell.angle_beta   90.00
_cell.angle_gamma   90.00
#
_symmetry.space_group_name_H-M   'P 1'
#
loop_
_entity.id
_entity.type
_entity.pdbx_description
1 polymer ?
#
loop_
_entity_poly.entity_id
_entity_poly.type
_entity_poly.pdbx_seq_one_letter_code
_entity_poly.pdbx_strand_id
1 'polypeptide(L)'
;MIIVHDIFICKPGNASKVAKMFKQAMGGNEEVVHVMTDMTGQYNRVIMVSKFENLTAYEQSWEKFKENTEEMKKMNEIMKGYQDMYLTGSREIYQVW
;
A
#
# COMPACT_ATOMS: atom_id res chain seq x y z
N MET A 1 17.09 2.75 -8.84
CA MET A 1 15.68 2.39 -8.56
C MET A 1 15.52 1.95 -7.12
N ILE A 2 14.45 2.35 -6.50
CA ILE A 2 14.12 1.93 -5.13
C ILE A 2 12.82 1.13 -5.13
N ILE A 3 12.71 0.22 -4.16
CA ILE A 3 11.50 -0.55 -3.88
C ILE A 3 11.01 -0.16 -2.49
N VAL A 4 9.72 0.14 -2.37
CA VAL A 4 9.10 0.52 -1.11
C VAL A 4 8.14 -0.58 -0.68
N HIS A 5 8.30 -1.07 0.53
CA HIS A 5 7.38 -1.99 1.18
C HIS A 5 6.59 -1.23 2.24
N ASP A 6 5.30 -1.06 2.03
CA ASP A 6 4.38 -0.59 3.06
C ASP A 6 3.76 -1.83 3.71
N ILE A 7 4.09 -2.07 4.97
CA ILE A 7 3.77 -3.30 5.68
C ILE A 7 2.70 -3.01 6.74
N PHE A 8 1.61 -3.76 6.68
CA PHE A 8 0.51 -3.64 7.64
C PHE A 8 0.32 -4.96 8.36
N ILE A 9 0.32 -4.91 9.68
CA ILE A 9 -0.02 -6.06 10.51
C ILE A 9 -1.50 -5.91 10.87
N CYS A 10 -2.33 -6.74 10.27
CA CYS A 10 -3.78 -6.62 10.38
C CYS A 10 -4.33 -7.39 11.59
N LYS A 11 -5.53 -7.01 12.00
CA LYS A 11 -6.29 -7.78 12.99
C LYS A 11 -6.65 -9.15 12.39
N PRO A 12 -6.79 -10.19 13.23
CA PRO A 12 -7.13 -11.53 12.73
C PRO A 12 -8.36 -11.51 11.82
N GLY A 13 -8.22 -12.14 10.66
CA GLY A 13 -9.27 -12.23 9.66
C GLY A 13 -9.38 -11.05 8.70
N ASN A 14 -8.60 -9.98 8.89
CA ASN A 14 -8.72 -8.77 8.09
C ASN A 14 -7.66 -8.61 7.00
N ALA A 15 -6.62 -9.45 7.00
CA ALA A 15 -5.52 -9.29 6.03
C ALA A 15 -6.02 -9.38 4.57
N SER A 16 -6.82 -10.36 4.25
CA SER A 16 -7.35 -10.51 2.89
C SER A 16 -8.28 -9.35 2.50
N LYS A 17 -9.03 -8.82 3.44
CA LYS A 17 -9.90 -7.66 3.20
C LYS A 17 -9.07 -6.42 2.88
N VAL A 18 -8.03 -6.16 3.67
CA VAL A 18 -7.12 -5.03 3.45
C VAL A 18 -6.37 -5.20 2.13
N ALA A 19 -5.89 -6.40 1.82
CA ALA A 19 -5.21 -6.67 0.56
C ALA A 19 -6.11 -6.38 -0.64
N LYS A 20 -7.37 -6.81 -0.58
CA LYS A 20 -8.35 -6.54 -1.66
C LYS A 20 -8.62 -5.04 -1.80
N MET A 21 -8.72 -4.31 -0.70
CA MET A 21 -8.89 -2.85 -0.73
C MET A 21 -7.72 -2.19 -1.44
N PHE A 22 -6.48 -2.52 -1.07
CA PHE A 22 -5.30 -1.97 -1.74
C PHE A 22 -5.25 -2.32 -3.21
N LYS A 23 -5.52 -3.57 -3.55
CA LYS A 23 -5.52 -4.01 -4.95
C LYS A 23 -6.54 -3.24 -5.77
N GLN A 24 -7.72 -3.02 -5.23
CA GLN A 24 -8.78 -2.27 -5.91
C GLN A 24 -8.44 -0.78 -6.01
N ALA A 25 -7.98 -0.18 -4.91
CA ALA A 25 -7.67 1.25 -4.86
C ALA A 25 -6.48 1.62 -5.75
N MET A 26 -5.48 0.74 -5.83
CA MET A 26 -4.21 1.00 -6.53
C MET A 26 -4.10 0.27 -7.87
N GLY A 27 -5.16 -0.37 -8.34
CA GLY A 27 -5.11 -1.21 -9.53
C GLY A 27 -4.72 -0.51 -10.82
N GLY A 28 -4.91 0.82 -10.91
CA GLY A 28 -4.50 1.63 -12.06
C GLY A 28 -3.17 2.32 -11.88
N ASN A 29 -2.48 2.13 -10.76
CA ASN A 29 -1.23 2.80 -10.46
C ASN A 29 -0.05 1.94 -10.90
N GLU A 30 0.68 2.38 -11.92
CA GLU A 30 1.83 1.65 -12.49
C GLU A 30 2.99 1.50 -11.50
N GLU A 31 3.09 2.37 -10.51
CA GLU A 31 4.14 2.34 -9.51
C GLU A 31 3.93 1.21 -8.49
N VAL A 32 2.69 0.76 -8.30
CA VAL A 32 2.38 -0.36 -7.40
C VAL A 32 2.59 -1.67 -8.14
N VAL A 33 3.56 -2.44 -7.68
CA VAL A 33 3.98 -3.68 -8.34
C VAL A 33 3.19 -4.88 -7.83
N HIS A 34 3.06 -4.99 -6.52
CA HIS A 34 2.38 -6.12 -5.87
C HIS A 34 1.64 -5.68 -4.62
N VAL A 35 0.57 -6.39 -4.31
CA VAL A 35 -0.04 -6.43 -2.99
C VAL A 35 0.06 -7.89 -2.54
N MET A 36 0.73 -8.14 -1.42
CA MET A 36 1.05 -9.50 -0.97
C MET A 36 0.50 -9.73 0.43
N THR A 37 0.16 -10.97 0.72
CA THR A 37 -0.15 -11.42 2.07
C THR A 37 0.80 -12.54 2.45
N ASP A 38 1.03 -12.72 3.75
CA ASP A 38 1.94 -13.76 4.22
C ASP A 38 1.33 -15.16 3.98
N MET A 39 2.18 -16.08 3.58
CA MET A 39 1.85 -17.51 3.56
C MET A 39 2.55 -18.22 4.73
N THR A 40 3.73 -17.71 5.08
CA THR A 40 4.51 -18.15 6.22
C THR A 40 5.12 -16.93 6.90
N GLY A 41 5.56 -17.07 8.14
CA GLY A 41 6.14 -15.98 8.91
C GLY A 41 5.15 -15.35 9.86
N GLN A 42 5.15 -14.03 9.95
CA GLN A 42 4.25 -13.30 10.82
C GLN A 42 2.83 -13.33 10.25
N TYR A 43 1.85 -13.67 11.09
CA TYR A 43 0.45 -13.77 10.66
C TYR A 43 -0.18 -12.40 10.34
N ASN A 44 -1.13 -12.41 9.40
CA ASN A 44 -1.99 -11.29 9.06
C ASN A 44 -1.24 -10.06 8.53
N ARG A 45 -0.16 -10.30 7.81
CA ARG A 45 0.65 -9.24 7.22
C ARG A 45 0.24 -8.97 5.78
N VAL A 46 0.05 -7.68 5.47
CA VAL A 46 -0.19 -7.22 4.09
C VAL A 46 0.97 -6.32 3.71
N ILE A 47 1.55 -6.55 2.55
CA ILE A 47 2.66 -5.74 2.04
C ILE A 47 2.26 -5.18 0.68
N MET A 48 2.25 -3.86 0.56
CA MET A 48 2.13 -3.19 -0.73
C MET A 48 3.53 -2.84 -1.22
N VAL A 49 3.88 -3.37 -2.38
CA VAL A 49 5.20 -3.17 -3.00
C VAL A 49 5.09 -2.14 -4.10
N SER A 50 5.86 -1.07 -3.99
CA SER A 50 5.91 -0.01 -5.01
C SER A 50 7.33 0.18 -5.49
N LYS A 51 7.49 0.72 -6.70
CA LYS A 51 8.79 1.02 -7.29
C LYS A 51 8.84 2.48 -7.75
N PHE A 52 10.01 3.09 -7.56
CA PHE A 52 10.27 4.47 -8.00
C PHE A 52 11.71 4.56 -8.48
N GLU A 53 12.02 5.53 -9.34
CA GLU A 53 13.38 5.73 -9.82
C GLU A 53 14.33 6.12 -8.68
N ASN A 54 13.86 6.96 -7.77
CA ASN A 54 14.64 7.47 -6.64
C ASN A 54 13.71 8.00 -5.54
N LEU A 55 14.29 8.44 -4.45
CA LEU A 55 13.54 9.00 -3.32
C LEU A 55 12.76 10.26 -3.68
N THR A 56 13.29 11.09 -4.57
CA THR A 56 12.59 12.29 -5.02
C THR A 56 11.29 11.94 -5.74
N ALA A 57 11.35 10.95 -6.65
CA ALA A 57 10.15 10.48 -7.36
C ALA A 57 9.12 9.91 -6.38
N TYR A 58 9.56 9.18 -5.37
CA TYR A 58 8.70 8.67 -4.32
C TYR A 58 8.03 9.80 -3.54
N GLU A 59 8.79 10.79 -3.11
CA GLU A 59 8.28 11.94 -2.39
C GLU A 59 7.25 12.71 -3.23
N GLN A 60 7.55 12.93 -4.50
CA GLN A 60 6.64 13.61 -5.42
C GLN A 60 5.32 12.83 -5.61
N SER A 61 5.33 11.52 -5.52
CA SER A 61 4.12 10.70 -5.66
C SER A 61 3.09 11.03 -4.57
N TRP A 62 3.51 11.47 -3.40
CA TRP A 62 2.61 11.86 -2.31
C TRP A 62 1.77 13.08 -2.64
N GLU A 63 2.24 13.96 -3.53
CA GLU A 63 1.48 15.15 -3.92
C GLU A 63 0.15 14.80 -4.59
N LYS A 64 0.10 13.69 -5.32
CA LYS A 64 -1.13 13.20 -5.95
C LYS A 64 -2.21 12.87 -4.94
N PHE A 65 -1.83 12.38 -3.76
CA PHE A 65 -2.78 12.01 -2.71
C PHE A 65 -3.39 13.22 -1.99
N LYS A 66 -2.81 14.40 -2.17
CA LYS A 66 -3.33 15.65 -1.62
C LYS A 66 -4.34 16.32 -2.54
N GLU A 67 -4.42 15.88 -3.80
CA GLU A 67 -5.34 16.45 -4.78
C GLU A 67 -6.78 15.99 -4.52
N ASN A 68 -7.73 16.88 -4.73
CA ASN A 68 -9.16 16.59 -4.56
C ASN A 68 -9.80 16.24 -5.91
N THR A 69 -9.32 15.17 -6.54
CA THR A 69 -9.81 14.69 -7.82
C THR A 69 -10.88 13.61 -7.61
N GLU A 70 -11.63 13.30 -8.68
CA GLU A 70 -12.61 12.22 -8.65
C GLU A 70 -11.95 10.86 -8.40
N GLU A 71 -10.74 10.66 -8.93
CA GLU A 71 -9.97 9.43 -8.69
C GLU A 71 -9.61 9.28 -7.21
N MET A 72 -9.21 10.38 -6.57
CA MET A 72 -8.88 10.36 -5.14
C MET A 72 -10.11 10.13 -4.28
N LYS A 73 -11.26 10.68 -4.66
CA LYS A 73 -12.51 10.43 -3.96
C LYS A 73 -12.91 8.96 -4.03
N LYS A 74 -12.76 8.33 -5.21
CA LYS A 74 -13.01 6.90 -5.39
C LYS A 74 -12.06 6.07 -4.53
N MET A 75 -10.78 6.41 -4.52
CA MET A 75 -9.78 5.72 -3.72
C MET A 75 -10.13 5.79 -2.23
N ASN A 76 -10.47 6.98 -1.74
CA ASN A 76 -10.84 7.17 -0.35
C ASN A 76 -12.08 6.36 0.02
N GLU A 77 -13.05 6.25 -0.87
CA GLU A 77 -14.25 5.45 -0.65
C GLU A 77 -13.92 3.96 -0.57
N ILE A 78 -13.07 3.46 -1.47
CA ILE A 78 -12.61 2.06 -1.46
C ILE A 78 -11.86 1.74 -0.16
N MET A 79 -11.01 2.67 0.30
CA MET A 79 -10.17 2.47 1.47
C MET A 79 -10.85 2.81 2.79
N LYS A 80 -12.13 3.18 2.75
CA LYS A 80 -12.85 3.57 3.96
C LYS A 80 -12.86 2.45 5.00
N GLY A 81 -12.43 2.79 6.21
CA GLY A 81 -12.42 1.85 7.33
C GLY A 81 -11.18 0.97 7.43
N TYR A 82 -10.24 1.03 6.46
CA TYR A 82 -9.06 0.16 6.51
C TYR A 82 -8.20 0.42 7.77
N GLN A 83 -8.22 1.64 8.27
CA GLN A 83 -7.44 2.03 9.45
C GLN A 83 -7.85 1.28 10.71
N ASP A 84 -9.09 0.80 10.78
CA ASP A 84 -9.58 0.00 11.88
C ASP A 84 -9.27 -1.48 11.72
N MET A 85 -8.72 -1.88 10.56
CA MET A 85 -8.48 -3.29 10.22
C MET A 85 -7.06 -3.74 10.50
N TYR A 86 -6.14 -2.81 10.78
CA TYR A 86 -4.77 -3.18 11.11
C TYR A 86 -4.36 -2.66 12.50
N LEU A 87 -3.36 -3.33 13.08
CA LEU A 87 -2.86 -3.01 14.43
C LEU A 87 -1.69 -2.05 14.38
N THR A 88 -0.78 -2.27 13.44
CA THR A 88 0.42 -1.48 13.30
C THR A 88 0.93 -1.56 11.86
N GLY A 89 1.79 -0.66 11.50
CA GLY A 89 2.40 -0.64 10.18
C GLY A 89 3.83 -0.16 10.23
N SER A 90 4.56 -0.45 9.15
CA SER A 90 5.93 0.00 8.98
C SER A 90 6.20 0.22 7.49
N ARG A 91 7.30 0.88 7.19
CA ARG A 91 7.73 1.11 5.81
C ARG A 91 9.21 0.80 5.71
N GLU A 92 9.55 0.04 4.68
CA GLU A 92 10.94 -0.29 4.36
C GLU A 92 11.23 0.14 2.94
N ILE A 93 12.35 0.81 2.74
CA ILE A 93 12.77 1.27 1.42
C ILE A 93 14.11 0.63 1.10
N TYR A 94 14.17 -0.03 -0.05
CA TYR A 94 15.36 -0.75 -0.49
C TYR A 94 15.89 -0.16 -1.79
N GLN A 95 17.21 -0.11 -1.90
CA GLN A 95 17.85 0.23 -3.17
C GLN A 95 18.10 -1.05 -3.97
N VAL A 96 17.71 -1.03 -5.24
CA VAL A 96 17.94 -2.16 -6.15
C VAL A 96 19.35 -2.04 -6.75
N TRP A 97 20.09 -3.12 -6.69
CA TRP A 97 21.44 -3.22 -7.25
C TRP A 97 21.43 -3.81 -8.64
#